data_69157190bad6c971639b00a8e9e29a39
#
_entry.id   69157190bad6c971639b00a8e9e29a39
#
_cell.length_a   1.000
_cell.length_b   1.000
_cell.length_c   1.000
_cell.angle_alpha   90.00
_cell.angle_beta   90.00
_cell.angle_gamma   90.00
#
_symmetry.space_group_name_H-M   'P 1'
#
loop_
_entity.id
_entity.type
_entity.pdbx_description
1 polymer ?
#
loop_
_entity_poly.entity_id
_entity_poly.type
_entity_poly.pdbx_seq_one_letter_code
_entity_poly.pdbx_strand_id
1 'polypeptide(L)'
;MSAPVQILPEEKTAAPQVSIENLVKKYGALRAIDDLSFNVGAAEWVALMGPSGSGKTTLINILGGLDKLNSGRVVVDGIDLSKLSENEMVRYRAEKVGFVFQQFHLVPYLNAVENVMLAQYFHSVTDEKQAEEVLRRVGMGERITHLPAQLSGGEQQRVAIARALINQPKIILADEPTGNLDEANEEIVLKIFRELHHAGHTILMVTHDPDIARQADRRIELAHGRLHFDTAQHGPGHPLACPLADTADCCTPVSPDDEIRFDHLLEQIWICCEEGKPANIKALQATGPVGELPVLPGEPAARTLSRMSERHLVELQNGEAQLTPVGSQRARGVVRRHRLAERLFKDTFSADDTEAHTQACRFEHIISPELDQRICTFLGHPNTCPHGNPIPPGDCCNGKPKS
;
A
#
# COMPACT_ATOMS: atom_id res chain seq x y z
N MET A 1 -4.02 -47.56 -37.96
CA MET A 1 -4.83 -46.37 -38.23
C MET A 1 -4.59 -45.44 -37.04
N SER A 2 -3.67 -44.49 -37.19
CA SER A 2 -3.34 -43.52 -36.15
C SER A 2 -4.32 -42.36 -36.25
N ALA A 3 -4.94 -41.99 -35.12
CA ALA A 3 -5.83 -40.85 -35.02
C ALA A 3 -5.04 -39.53 -35.21
N PRO A 4 -5.61 -38.51 -35.85
CA PRO A 4 -4.92 -37.23 -36.03
C PRO A 4 -4.87 -36.48 -34.70
N VAL A 5 -3.67 -35.96 -34.41
CA VAL A 5 -3.45 -35.04 -33.32
C VAL A 5 -4.20 -33.74 -33.62
N GLN A 6 -5.24 -33.41 -32.87
CA GLN A 6 -5.89 -32.12 -32.90
C GLN A 6 -4.92 -31.08 -32.30
N ILE A 7 -4.37 -30.22 -33.15
CA ILE A 7 -3.67 -29.01 -32.76
C ILE A 7 -4.78 -28.07 -32.27
N LEU A 8 -4.85 -27.84 -30.96
CA LEU A 8 -5.66 -26.78 -30.38
C LEU A 8 -5.16 -25.43 -30.94
N PRO A 9 -6.03 -24.51 -31.35
CA PRO A 9 -5.59 -23.20 -31.82
C PRO A 9 -4.85 -22.48 -30.68
N GLU A 10 -3.64 -21.99 -30.98
CA GLU A 10 -2.95 -21.04 -30.10
C GLU A 10 -3.89 -19.85 -29.86
N GLU A 11 -4.33 -19.66 -28.62
CA GLU A 11 -4.96 -18.42 -28.21
C GLU A 11 -3.99 -17.30 -28.53
N LYS A 12 -4.32 -16.47 -29.52
CA LYS A 12 -3.68 -15.18 -29.74
C LYS A 12 -3.94 -14.35 -28.49
N THR A 13 -3.02 -14.37 -27.54
CA THR A 13 -3.02 -13.44 -26.42
C THR A 13 -2.98 -12.03 -27.01
N ALA A 14 -4.07 -11.27 -26.81
CA ALA A 14 -4.12 -9.87 -27.20
C ALA A 14 -2.92 -9.14 -26.58
N ALA A 15 -2.33 -8.19 -27.31
CA ALA A 15 -1.20 -7.41 -26.78
C ALA A 15 -1.62 -6.73 -25.48
N PRO A 16 -0.76 -6.73 -24.44
CA PRO A 16 -1.09 -6.11 -23.15
C PRO A 16 -1.33 -4.60 -23.31
N GLN A 17 -2.30 -4.08 -22.56
CA GLN A 17 -2.58 -2.64 -22.51
C GLN A 17 -1.41 -1.86 -21.89
N VAL A 18 -0.77 -2.44 -20.87
CA VAL A 18 0.45 -1.93 -20.25
C VAL A 18 1.49 -3.03 -20.22
N SER A 19 2.72 -2.72 -20.67
CA SER A 19 3.89 -3.60 -20.51
C SER A 19 5.02 -2.85 -19.85
N ILE A 20 5.57 -3.42 -18.80
CA ILE A 20 6.71 -2.90 -18.05
C ILE A 20 7.81 -3.94 -18.06
N GLU A 21 9.00 -3.55 -18.53
CA GLU A 21 10.15 -4.43 -18.69
C GLU A 21 11.37 -3.80 -18.00
N ASN A 22 11.89 -4.47 -16.96
CA ASN A 22 13.09 -4.10 -16.19
C ASN A 22 13.14 -2.60 -15.80
N LEU A 23 11.98 -2.05 -15.39
CA LEU A 23 11.85 -0.64 -15.04
C LEU A 23 12.70 -0.30 -13.82
N VAL A 24 13.51 0.76 -13.96
CA VAL A 24 14.28 1.34 -12.86
C VAL A 24 14.01 2.84 -12.77
N LYS A 25 13.73 3.31 -11.56
CA LYS A 25 13.62 4.72 -11.22
C LYS A 25 14.47 5.09 -10.01
N LYS A 26 15.26 6.15 -10.15
CA LYS A 26 16.14 6.65 -9.09
C LYS A 26 15.91 8.12 -8.82
N TYR A 27 15.99 8.50 -7.56
CA TYR A 27 16.07 9.88 -7.08
C TYR A 27 17.36 10.05 -6.30
N GLY A 28 18.40 10.58 -6.95
CA GLY A 28 19.75 10.57 -6.39
C GLY A 28 20.27 9.16 -6.11
N ALA A 29 20.58 8.86 -4.86
CA ALA A 29 21.03 7.54 -4.42
C ALA A 29 19.89 6.54 -4.16
N LEU A 30 18.64 7.01 -3.98
CA LEU A 30 17.48 6.18 -3.69
C LEU A 30 16.96 5.51 -4.97
N ARG A 31 16.83 4.19 -4.96
CA ARG A 31 16.09 3.44 -5.98
C ARG A 31 14.65 3.30 -5.54
N ALA A 32 13.76 4.10 -6.13
CA ALA A 32 12.32 4.05 -5.86
C ALA A 32 11.65 2.87 -6.57
N ILE A 33 12.14 2.50 -7.77
CA ILE A 33 11.79 1.27 -8.49
C ILE A 33 13.08 0.59 -8.92
N ASP A 34 13.16 -0.72 -8.75
CA ASP A 34 14.35 -1.52 -8.99
C ASP A 34 14.01 -2.82 -9.68
N ASP A 35 14.20 -2.86 -11.00
CA ASP A 35 14.01 -4.02 -11.87
C ASP A 35 12.56 -4.58 -11.87
N LEU A 36 11.58 -3.68 -12.05
CA LEU A 36 10.16 -4.03 -12.04
C LEU A 36 9.70 -4.46 -13.43
N SER A 37 9.06 -5.64 -13.52
CA SER A 37 8.51 -6.19 -14.76
C SER A 37 7.16 -6.84 -14.52
N PHE A 38 6.12 -6.39 -15.23
CA PHE A 38 4.81 -7.04 -15.34
C PHE A 38 4.00 -6.44 -16.49
N ASN A 39 2.89 -7.11 -16.86
CA ASN A 39 1.96 -6.65 -17.89
C ASN A 39 0.57 -6.44 -17.28
N VAL A 40 -0.25 -5.58 -17.90
CA VAL A 40 -1.67 -5.42 -17.59
C VAL A 40 -2.47 -5.62 -18.86
N GLY A 41 -3.52 -6.42 -18.79
CA GLY A 41 -4.44 -6.69 -19.89
C GLY A 41 -5.35 -5.50 -20.21
N ALA A 42 -6.00 -5.54 -21.38
CA ALA A 42 -7.06 -4.60 -21.69
C ALA A 42 -8.31 -4.92 -20.85
N ALA A 43 -9.01 -3.88 -20.39
CA ALA A 43 -10.17 -3.98 -19.52
C ALA A 43 -9.91 -4.75 -18.21
N GLU A 44 -8.67 -4.76 -17.74
CA GLU A 44 -8.28 -5.37 -16.46
C GLU A 44 -8.28 -4.28 -15.37
N TRP A 45 -8.83 -4.59 -14.21
CA TRP A 45 -8.71 -3.78 -13.02
C TRP A 45 -7.62 -4.37 -12.12
N VAL A 46 -6.53 -3.64 -11.97
CA VAL A 46 -5.37 -4.04 -11.14
C VAL A 46 -5.32 -3.18 -9.88
N ALA A 47 -5.30 -3.83 -8.72
CA ALA A 47 -4.99 -3.19 -7.45
C ALA A 47 -3.48 -3.28 -7.17
N LEU A 48 -2.84 -2.14 -7.00
CA LEU A 48 -1.42 -2.01 -6.68
C LEU A 48 -1.26 -1.73 -5.19
N MET A 49 -0.71 -2.68 -4.45
CA MET A 49 -0.56 -2.63 -3.00
C MET A 49 0.91 -2.59 -2.57
N GLY A 50 1.15 -2.44 -1.27
CA GLY A 50 2.48 -2.47 -0.65
C GLY A 50 2.66 -1.35 0.38
N PRO A 51 3.69 -1.44 1.23
CA PRO A 51 3.96 -0.46 2.27
C PRO A 51 4.24 0.94 1.71
N SER A 52 4.18 1.95 2.57
CA SER A 52 4.61 3.31 2.20
C SER A 52 6.07 3.30 1.73
N GLY A 53 6.37 4.06 0.67
CA GLY A 53 7.71 4.10 0.08
C GLY A 53 8.08 2.90 -0.81
N SER A 54 7.16 1.97 -1.09
CA SER A 54 7.44 0.82 -1.97
C SER A 54 7.50 1.15 -3.47
N GLY A 55 7.22 2.38 -3.88
CA GLY A 55 7.33 2.83 -5.27
C GLY A 55 6.01 2.92 -6.04
N LYS A 56 4.84 2.70 -5.41
CA LYS A 56 3.51 2.71 -6.06
C LYS A 56 3.19 4.03 -6.76
N THR A 57 3.23 5.13 -6.04
CA THR A 57 3.01 6.49 -6.60
C THR A 57 4.03 6.83 -7.68
N THR A 58 5.31 6.42 -7.50
CA THR A 58 6.34 6.60 -8.53
C THR A 58 5.98 5.84 -9.81
N LEU A 59 5.48 4.61 -9.70
CA LEU A 59 5.04 3.82 -10.83
C LEU A 59 3.86 4.46 -11.55
N ILE A 60 2.82 4.87 -10.81
CA ILE A 60 1.66 5.58 -11.36
C ILE A 60 2.10 6.87 -12.10
N ASN A 61 3.03 7.63 -11.54
CA ASN A 61 3.56 8.84 -12.16
C ASN A 61 4.31 8.55 -13.46
N ILE A 62 5.08 7.46 -13.52
CA ILE A 62 5.76 7.05 -14.76
C ILE A 62 4.76 6.60 -15.81
N LEU A 63 3.81 5.73 -15.46
CA LEU A 63 2.75 5.27 -16.37
C LEU A 63 1.91 6.43 -16.89
N GLY A 64 1.67 7.42 -16.06
CA GLY A 64 0.96 8.63 -16.45
C GLY A 64 1.80 9.68 -17.17
N GLY A 65 3.10 9.44 -17.36
CA GLY A 65 3.99 10.39 -18.03
C GLY A 65 4.22 11.68 -17.24
N LEU A 66 4.03 11.65 -15.91
CA LEU A 66 4.37 12.75 -15.00
C LEU A 66 5.82 12.69 -14.55
N ASP A 67 6.44 11.52 -14.64
CA ASP A 67 7.84 11.30 -14.31
C ASP A 67 8.52 10.40 -15.36
N LYS A 68 9.84 10.52 -15.49
CA LYS A 68 10.64 9.76 -16.45
C LYS A 68 11.30 8.57 -15.79
N LEU A 69 11.37 7.45 -16.51
CA LEU A 69 12.18 6.30 -16.10
C LEU A 69 13.68 6.59 -16.28
N ASN A 70 14.53 5.91 -15.51
CA ASN A 70 15.98 5.96 -15.67
C ASN A 70 16.48 4.87 -16.65
N SER A 71 15.88 3.66 -16.59
CA SER A 71 16.17 2.57 -17.50
C SER A 71 15.00 1.57 -17.53
N GLY A 72 15.03 0.63 -18.46
CA GLY A 72 13.95 -0.29 -18.75
C GLY A 72 13.03 0.22 -19.85
N ARG A 73 11.87 -0.40 -20.01
CA ARG A 73 10.90 -0.07 -21.03
C ARG A 73 9.50 -0.06 -20.46
N VAL A 74 8.71 0.93 -20.85
CA VAL A 74 7.30 1.05 -20.48
C VAL A 74 6.48 1.33 -21.72
N VAL A 75 5.54 0.45 -22.03
CA VAL A 75 4.63 0.58 -23.17
C VAL A 75 3.20 0.66 -22.65
N VAL A 76 2.45 1.67 -23.06
CA VAL A 76 1.03 1.85 -22.73
C VAL A 76 0.24 2.06 -24.01
N ASP A 77 -0.79 1.26 -24.26
CA ASP A 77 -1.60 1.29 -25.49
C ASP A 77 -0.72 1.27 -26.77
N GLY A 78 0.33 0.45 -26.77
CA GLY A 78 1.30 0.35 -27.87
C GLY A 78 2.32 1.49 -27.97
N ILE A 79 2.25 2.51 -27.10
CA ILE A 79 3.14 3.68 -27.08
C ILE A 79 4.29 3.42 -26.09
N ASP A 80 5.54 3.47 -26.57
CA ASP A 80 6.74 3.32 -25.76
C ASP A 80 7.13 4.65 -25.10
N LEU A 81 6.83 4.80 -23.80
CA LEU A 81 7.04 6.04 -23.06
C LEU A 81 8.52 6.42 -22.94
N SER A 82 9.44 5.45 -23.04
CA SER A 82 10.88 5.72 -22.95
C SER A 82 11.42 6.51 -24.13
N LYS A 83 10.67 6.58 -25.24
CA LYS A 83 11.07 7.21 -26.50
C LYS A 83 10.39 8.52 -26.78
N LEU A 84 9.39 8.90 -25.97
CA LEU A 84 8.60 10.10 -26.20
C LEU A 84 9.39 11.37 -25.89
N SER A 85 9.29 12.35 -26.79
CA SER A 85 9.65 13.75 -26.53
C SER A 85 8.68 14.38 -25.52
N GLU A 86 9.03 15.52 -24.96
CA GLU A 86 8.17 16.27 -24.02
C GLU A 86 6.80 16.59 -24.63
N ASN A 87 6.76 17.04 -25.89
CA ASN A 87 5.50 17.38 -26.59
C ASN A 87 4.63 16.14 -26.84
N GLU A 88 5.24 15.00 -27.18
CA GLU A 88 4.52 13.74 -27.35
C GLU A 88 4.01 13.21 -26.00
N MET A 89 4.77 13.41 -24.91
CA MET A 89 4.35 13.06 -23.56
C MET A 89 3.15 13.89 -23.10
N VAL A 90 3.09 15.20 -23.45
CA VAL A 90 1.90 16.03 -23.18
C VAL A 90 0.69 15.48 -23.89
N ARG A 91 0.81 15.13 -25.18
CA ARG A 91 -0.28 14.54 -25.97
C ARG A 91 -0.70 13.16 -25.41
N TYR A 92 0.25 12.32 -25.06
CA TYR A 92 0.00 11.02 -24.42
C TYR A 92 -0.87 11.17 -23.17
N ARG A 93 -0.49 12.08 -22.25
CA ARG A 93 -1.28 12.35 -21.04
C ARG A 93 -2.70 12.79 -21.36
N ALA A 94 -2.85 13.69 -22.32
CA ALA A 94 -4.14 14.25 -22.67
C ALA A 94 -5.08 13.24 -23.35
N GLU A 95 -4.54 12.30 -24.14
CA GLU A 95 -5.32 11.37 -24.97
C GLU A 95 -5.51 9.98 -24.36
N LYS A 96 -4.54 9.51 -23.58
CA LYS A 96 -4.48 8.09 -23.19
C LYS A 96 -4.74 7.86 -21.71
N VAL A 97 -4.53 8.84 -20.86
CA VAL A 97 -4.50 8.67 -19.40
C VAL A 97 -5.54 9.53 -18.72
N GLY A 98 -6.35 8.90 -17.86
CA GLY A 98 -7.19 9.59 -16.88
C GLY A 98 -6.55 9.47 -15.50
N PHE A 99 -6.23 10.58 -14.86
CA PHE A 99 -5.67 10.61 -13.51
C PHE A 99 -6.72 10.91 -12.46
N VAL A 100 -6.76 10.10 -11.40
CA VAL A 100 -7.54 10.34 -10.18
C VAL A 100 -6.59 10.26 -8.98
N PHE A 101 -6.41 11.37 -8.28
CA PHE A 101 -5.51 11.48 -7.14
C PHE A 101 -6.26 11.42 -5.81
N GLN A 102 -5.56 11.09 -4.74
CA GLN A 102 -6.05 11.16 -3.36
C GLN A 102 -6.45 12.59 -2.98
N GLN A 103 -5.64 13.60 -3.36
CA GLN A 103 -6.03 15.00 -3.32
C GLN A 103 -6.68 15.36 -4.65
N PHE A 104 -7.86 15.96 -4.61
CA PHE A 104 -8.72 16.19 -5.78
C PHE A 104 -8.09 17.10 -6.85
N HIS A 105 -7.17 17.99 -6.46
CA HIS A 105 -6.48 18.95 -7.32
C HIS A 105 -7.44 19.72 -8.24
N LEU A 106 -8.59 20.13 -7.70
CA LEU A 106 -9.51 21.01 -8.39
C LEU A 106 -9.01 22.45 -8.31
N VAL A 107 -9.20 23.19 -9.38
CA VAL A 107 -8.88 24.62 -9.43
C VAL A 107 -9.96 25.37 -8.65
N PRO A 108 -9.62 26.06 -7.54
CA PRO A 108 -10.60 26.51 -6.55
C PRO A 108 -11.54 27.64 -7.03
N TYR A 109 -11.17 28.36 -8.08
CA TYR A 109 -11.95 29.45 -8.68
C TYR A 109 -12.70 29.05 -9.96
N LEU A 110 -12.58 27.79 -10.38
CA LEU A 110 -13.39 27.20 -11.44
C LEU A 110 -14.49 26.35 -10.84
N ASN A 111 -15.69 26.42 -11.41
CA ASN A 111 -16.81 25.55 -11.01
C ASN A 111 -16.59 24.10 -11.48
N ALA A 112 -17.53 23.19 -11.19
CA ALA A 112 -17.38 21.77 -11.50
C ALA A 112 -17.23 21.53 -13.00
N VAL A 113 -18.07 22.13 -13.85
CA VAL A 113 -17.99 21.94 -15.31
C VAL A 113 -16.71 22.54 -15.89
N GLU A 114 -16.29 23.70 -15.43
CA GLU A 114 -15.05 24.34 -15.85
C GLU A 114 -13.81 23.51 -15.47
N ASN A 115 -13.81 22.89 -14.28
CA ASN A 115 -12.75 21.96 -13.87
C ASN A 115 -12.67 20.75 -14.79
N VAL A 116 -13.79 20.21 -15.26
CA VAL A 116 -13.83 19.11 -16.23
C VAL A 116 -13.34 19.57 -17.60
N MET A 117 -13.83 20.71 -18.08
CA MET A 117 -13.45 21.28 -19.38
C MET A 117 -11.95 21.62 -19.44
N LEU A 118 -11.28 21.86 -18.32
CA LEU A 118 -9.85 22.13 -18.28
C LEU A 118 -9.03 21.00 -18.93
N ALA A 119 -9.44 19.74 -18.77
CA ALA A 119 -8.77 18.61 -19.42
C ALA A 119 -8.97 18.62 -20.94
N GLN A 120 -10.11 19.05 -21.44
CA GLN A 120 -10.36 19.22 -22.87
C GLN A 120 -9.51 20.35 -23.45
N TYR A 121 -9.35 21.45 -22.72
CA TYR A 121 -8.59 22.63 -23.18
C TYR A 121 -7.16 22.28 -23.64
N PHE A 122 -6.54 21.29 -22.98
CA PHE A 122 -5.20 20.81 -23.34
C PHE A 122 -5.19 19.70 -24.41
N HIS A 123 -6.35 19.20 -24.81
CA HIS A 123 -6.48 18.09 -25.75
C HIS A 123 -7.16 18.49 -27.06
N SER A 124 -8.29 19.21 -27.00
CA SER A 124 -9.18 19.44 -28.13
C SER A 124 -9.95 20.76 -27.96
N VAL A 125 -11.01 20.91 -28.76
CA VAL A 125 -11.98 21.98 -28.54
C VAL A 125 -12.85 21.65 -27.33
N THR A 126 -13.01 22.60 -26.43
CA THR A 126 -13.86 22.44 -25.23
C THR A 126 -15.33 22.30 -25.63
N ASP A 127 -15.99 21.30 -25.04
CA ASP A 127 -17.43 21.03 -25.21
C ASP A 127 -18.09 20.96 -23.83
N GLU A 128 -18.79 22.03 -23.47
CA GLU A 128 -19.48 22.16 -22.18
C GLU A 128 -20.57 21.10 -22.02
N LYS A 129 -21.32 20.77 -23.09
CA LYS A 129 -22.38 19.75 -23.04
C LYS A 129 -21.82 18.37 -22.74
N GLN A 130 -20.68 18.02 -23.33
CA GLN A 130 -19.99 16.78 -23.04
C GLN A 130 -19.49 16.76 -21.58
N ALA A 131 -18.95 17.87 -21.08
CA ALA A 131 -18.50 18.00 -19.69
C ALA A 131 -19.67 17.85 -18.70
N GLU A 132 -20.83 18.47 -18.98
CA GLU A 132 -22.05 18.28 -18.21
C GLU A 132 -22.54 16.83 -18.21
N GLU A 133 -22.49 16.15 -19.37
CA GLU A 133 -22.90 14.75 -19.49
C GLU A 133 -22.02 13.84 -18.63
N VAL A 134 -20.69 14.03 -18.67
CA VAL A 134 -19.79 13.25 -17.84
C VAL A 134 -20.01 13.54 -16.36
N LEU A 135 -20.28 14.79 -15.95
CA LEU A 135 -20.65 15.13 -14.58
C LEU A 135 -21.96 14.43 -14.15
N ARG A 136 -22.96 14.37 -15.01
CA ARG A 136 -24.21 13.63 -14.72
C ARG A 136 -23.96 12.13 -14.51
N ARG A 137 -23.08 11.53 -15.30
CA ARG A 137 -22.70 10.11 -15.15
C ARG A 137 -22.08 9.78 -13.80
N VAL A 138 -21.33 10.71 -13.20
CA VAL A 138 -20.75 10.54 -11.86
C VAL A 138 -21.65 11.08 -10.73
N GLY A 139 -22.94 11.38 -11.03
CA GLY A 139 -23.93 11.83 -10.06
C GLY A 139 -23.77 13.29 -9.62
N MET A 140 -23.15 14.14 -10.48
CA MET A 140 -22.90 15.57 -10.19
C MET A 140 -23.80 16.53 -10.98
N GLY A 141 -24.90 16.03 -11.57
CA GLY A 141 -25.81 16.82 -12.41
C GLY A 141 -26.40 18.05 -11.74
N GLU A 142 -26.69 17.99 -10.44
CA GLU A 142 -27.24 19.13 -9.65
C GLU A 142 -26.16 20.10 -9.14
N ARG A 143 -24.88 19.79 -9.36
CA ARG A 143 -23.72 20.53 -8.81
C ARG A 143 -22.81 21.12 -9.89
N ILE A 144 -23.22 21.15 -11.15
CA ILE A 144 -22.42 21.53 -12.31
C ILE A 144 -21.76 22.91 -12.16
N THR A 145 -22.48 23.88 -11.58
CA THR A 145 -22.03 25.27 -11.41
C THR A 145 -21.40 25.55 -10.04
N HIS A 146 -21.28 24.55 -9.16
CA HIS A 146 -20.74 24.75 -7.81
C HIS A 146 -19.21 24.87 -7.86
N LEU A 147 -18.65 25.77 -7.05
CA LEU A 147 -17.22 25.88 -6.81
C LEU A 147 -16.75 24.76 -5.88
N PRO A 148 -15.46 24.32 -5.93
CA PRO A 148 -14.92 23.30 -5.04
C PRO A 148 -15.20 23.53 -3.56
N ALA A 149 -15.14 24.79 -3.09
CA ALA A 149 -15.44 25.15 -1.70
C ALA A 149 -16.91 24.90 -1.28
N GLN A 150 -17.81 24.69 -2.22
CA GLN A 150 -19.23 24.42 -2.01
C GLN A 150 -19.54 22.91 -2.10
N LEU A 151 -18.54 22.08 -2.39
CA LEU A 151 -18.65 20.63 -2.59
C LEU A 151 -18.05 19.88 -1.41
N SER A 152 -18.70 18.80 -0.99
CA SER A 152 -18.11 17.83 -0.06
C SER A 152 -16.87 17.16 -0.66
N GLY A 153 -16.04 16.51 0.16
CA GLY A 153 -14.87 15.74 -0.33
C GLY A 153 -15.24 14.69 -1.37
N GLY A 154 -16.31 13.93 -1.15
CA GLY A 154 -16.81 12.94 -2.10
C GLY A 154 -17.34 13.56 -3.40
N GLU A 155 -17.98 14.74 -3.34
CA GLU A 155 -18.40 15.48 -4.53
C GLU A 155 -17.20 16.00 -5.31
N GLN A 156 -16.17 16.53 -4.64
CA GLN A 156 -14.93 16.96 -5.28
C GLN A 156 -14.21 15.80 -5.97
N GLN A 157 -14.17 14.62 -5.34
CA GLN A 157 -13.59 13.43 -5.95
C GLN A 157 -14.35 12.99 -7.20
N ARG A 158 -15.68 13.04 -7.19
CA ARG A 158 -16.48 12.74 -8.37
C ARG A 158 -16.23 13.74 -9.52
N VAL A 159 -16.04 15.02 -9.22
CA VAL A 159 -15.61 16.01 -10.23
C VAL A 159 -14.21 15.67 -10.77
N ALA A 160 -13.26 15.26 -9.93
CA ALA A 160 -11.93 14.82 -10.36
C ALA A 160 -11.99 13.57 -11.25
N ILE A 161 -12.87 12.62 -10.94
CA ILE A 161 -13.14 11.45 -11.81
C ILE A 161 -13.75 11.89 -13.14
N ALA A 162 -14.74 12.78 -13.14
CA ALA A 162 -15.33 13.31 -14.38
C ALA A 162 -14.25 13.99 -15.25
N ARG A 163 -13.37 14.79 -14.66
CA ARG A 163 -12.22 15.39 -15.35
C ARG A 163 -11.26 14.35 -15.94
N ALA A 164 -11.04 13.24 -15.26
CA ALA A 164 -10.21 12.16 -15.77
C ALA A 164 -10.84 11.44 -16.98
N LEU A 165 -12.17 11.39 -17.07
CA LEU A 165 -12.93 10.64 -18.08
C LEU A 165 -13.26 11.43 -19.34
N ILE A 166 -13.23 12.76 -19.32
CA ILE A 166 -13.77 13.61 -20.38
C ILE A 166 -13.15 13.34 -21.75
N ASN A 167 -11.85 13.02 -21.79
CA ASN A 167 -11.10 12.72 -23.01
C ASN A 167 -11.13 11.24 -23.39
N GLN A 168 -11.99 10.43 -22.77
CA GLN A 168 -12.16 9.00 -23.05
C GLN A 168 -10.81 8.23 -22.97
N PRO A 169 -10.11 8.27 -21.85
CA PRO A 169 -8.77 7.68 -21.71
C PRO A 169 -8.79 6.16 -21.91
N LYS A 170 -7.67 5.60 -22.35
CA LYS A 170 -7.47 4.14 -22.49
C LYS A 170 -7.14 3.46 -21.18
N ILE A 171 -6.52 4.20 -20.24
CA ILE A 171 -6.17 3.73 -18.91
C ILE A 171 -6.54 4.77 -17.86
N ILE A 172 -7.08 4.31 -16.76
CA ILE A 172 -7.37 5.13 -15.57
C ILE A 172 -6.35 4.77 -14.50
N LEU A 173 -5.58 5.77 -14.07
CA LEU A 173 -4.59 5.67 -13.02
C LEU A 173 -5.15 6.36 -11.77
N ALA A 174 -5.41 5.58 -10.72
CA ALA A 174 -5.98 6.08 -9.48
C ALA A 174 -4.98 5.88 -8.33
N ASP A 175 -4.56 6.97 -7.68
CA ASP A 175 -3.65 6.92 -6.54
C ASP A 175 -4.44 7.22 -5.26
N GLU A 176 -4.78 6.18 -4.49
CA GLU A 176 -5.59 6.21 -3.27
C GLU A 176 -6.89 7.05 -3.42
N PRO A 177 -7.76 6.74 -4.38
CA PRO A 177 -8.88 7.61 -4.77
C PRO A 177 -9.96 7.79 -3.69
N THR A 178 -9.94 6.95 -2.65
CA THR A 178 -10.91 6.99 -1.54
C THR A 178 -10.27 7.38 -0.20
N GLY A 179 -8.95 7.54 -0.13
CA GLY A 179 -8.21 7.71 1.12
C GLY A 179 -8.56 8.95 1.97
N ASN A 180 -9.30 9.91 1.41
CA ASN A 180 -9.76 11.13 2.12
C ASN A 180 -11.30 11.19 2.24
N LEU A 181 -12.00 10.07 2.05
CA LEU A 181 -13.47 10.02 2.03
C LEU A 181 -14.01 9.31 3.26
N ASP A 182 -15.22 9.66 3.66
CA ASP A 182 -15.99 8.85 4.57
C ASP A 182 -16.55 7.59 3.87
N GLU A 183 -16.97 6.60 4.64
CA GLU A 183 -17.43 5.30 4.16
C GLU A 183 -18.57 5.41 3.11
N ALA A 184 -19.50 6.35 3.30
CA ALA A 184 -20.62 6.53 2.37
C ALA A 184 -20.16 7.08 1.01
N ASN A 185 -19.24 8.05 1.00
CA ASN A 185 -18.67 8.60 -0.23
C ASN A 185 -17.69 7.63 -0.90
N GLU A 186 -16.94 6.85 -0.10
CA GLU A 186 -16.08 5.78 -0.60
C GLU A 186 -16.86 4.79 -1.44
N GLU A 187 -17.97 4.25 -0.92
CA GLU A 187 -18.80 3.27 -1.66
C GLU A 187 -19.35 3.85 -2.97
N ILE A 188 -19.75 5.13 -2.97
CA ILE A 188 -20.20 5.82 -4.20
C ILE A 188 -19.06 5.89 -5.23
N VAL A 189 -17.85 6.24 -4.80
CA VAL A 189 -16.67 6.34 -5.68
C VAL A 189 -16.27 4.95 -6.21
N LEU A 190 -16.26 3.93 -5.36
CA LEU A 190 -15.97 2.55 -5.78
C LEU A 190 -17.01 2.01 -6.76
N LYS A 191 -18.28 2.36 -6.57
CA LYS A 191 -19.33 2.03 -7.54
C LYS A 191 -19.03 2.63 -8.92
N ILE A 192 -18.58 3.88 -9.00
CA ILE A 192 -18.18 4.50 -10.27
C ILE A 192 -17.02 3.70 -10.91
N PHE A 193 -16.00 3.31 -10.15
CA PHE A 193 -14.91 2.49 -10.70
C PHE A 193 -15.38 1.12 -11.19
N ARG A 194 -16.31 0.45 -10.48
CA ARG A 194 -16.93 -0.80 -10.97
C ARG A 194 -17.68 -0.60 -12.30
N GLU A 195 -18.46 0.48 -12.41
CA GLU A 195 -19.16 0.81 -13.65
C GLU A 195 -18.19 1.10 -14.80
N LEU A 196 -17.09 1.79 -14.56
CA LEU A 196 -16.04 2.05 -15.54
C LEU A 196 -15.34 0.76 -15.98
N HIS A 197 -15.02 -0.13 -15.04
CA HIS A 197 -14.44 -1.45 -15.33
C HIS A 197 -15.42 -2.30 -16.18
N HIS A 198 -16.69 -2.39 -15.81
CA HIS A 198 -17.72 -3.08 -16.62
C HIS A 198 -17.92 -2.45 -18.01
N ALA A 199 -17.64 -1.16 -18.17
CA ALA A 199 -17.63 -0.48 -19.47
C ALA A 199 -16.37 -0.76 -20.30
N GLY A 200 -15.42 -1.57 -19.80
CA GLY A 200 -14.19 -1.98 -20.49
C GLY A 200 -13.00 -1.05 -20.31
N HIS A 201 -13.00 -0.17 -19.32
CA HIS A 201 -11.80 0.63 -19.00
C HIS A 201 -10.76 -0.22 -18.27
N THR A 202 -9.49 -0.05 -18.66
CA THR A 202 -8.35 -0.59 -17.90
C THR A 202 -8.07 0.33 -16.72
N ILE A 203 -8.00 -0.21 -15.50
CA ILE A 203 -7.83 0.55 -14.26
C ILE A 203 -6.60 0.04 -13.52
N LEU A 204 -5.69 0.95 -13.15
CA LEU A 204 -4.62 0.68 -12.21
C LEU A 204 -4.83 1.55 -10.98
N MET A 205 -5.18 0.94 -9.87
CA MET A 205 -5.55 1.62 -8.63
C MET A 205 -4.55 1.29 -7.52
N VAL A 206 -3.90 2.31 -6.99
CA VAL A 206 -3.14 2.19 -5.74
C VAL A 206 -4.13 2.24 -4.58
N THR A 207 -4.03 1.27 -3.70
CA THR A 207 -4.76 1.26 -2.44
C THR A 207 -3.96 0.52 -1.37
N HIS A 208 -4.14 0.91 -0.13
CA HIS A 208 -3.68 0.16 1.03
C HIS A 208 -4.82 -0.63 1.68
N ASP A 209 -6.05 -0.44 1.20
CA ASP A 209 -7.23 -1.14 1.69
C ASP A 209 -7.40 -2.49 0.98
N PRO A 210 -7.37 -3.62 1.74
CA PRO A 210 -7.55 -4.94 1.17
C PRO A 210 -8.96 -5.22 0.65
N ASP A 211 -9.99 -4.55 1.19
CA ASP A 211 -11.38 -4.72 0.75
C ASP A 211 -11.60 -4.09 -0.62
N ILE A 212 -10.96 -2.96 -0.87
CA ILE A 212 -10.91 -2.35 -2.19
C ILE A 212 -10.12 -3.24 -3.16
N ALA A 213 -8.95 -3.74 -2.73
CA ALA A 213 -8.11 -4.59 -3.57
C ALA A 213 -8.79 -5.91 -3.97
N ARG A 214 -9.70 -6.45 -3.14
CA ARG A 214 -10.51 -7.65 -3.48
C ARG A 214 -11.54 -7.41 -4.58
N GLN A 215 -11.89 -6.18 -4.87
CA GLN A 215 -12.82 -5.84 -5.96
C GLN A 215 -12.13 -5.81 -7.33
N ALA A 216 -10.80 -5.76 -7.36
CA ALA A 216 -10.01 -5.79 -8.58
C ALA A 216 -9.84 -7.24 -9.10
N ASP A 217 -9.67 -7.40 -10.42
CA ASP A 217 -9.41 -8.71 -11.06
C ASP A 217 -8.06 -9.29 -10.63
N ARG A 218 -7.10 -8.41 -10.33
CA ARG A 218 -5.73 -8.77 -10.03
C ARG A 218 -5.11 -7.86 -8.99
N ARG A 219 -4.36 -8.46 -8.09
CA ARG A 219 -3.57 -7.78 -7.07
C ARG A 219 -2.09 -7.91 -7.36
N ILE A 220 -1.40 -6.78 -7.34
CA ILE A 220 0.06 -6.68 -7.46
C ILE A 220 0.58 -6.00 -6.18
N GLU A 221 1.57 -6.60 -5.53
CA GLU A 221 2.22 -6.02 -4.36
C GLU A 221 3.65 -5.62 -4.67
N LEU A 222 4.00 -4.39 -4.33
CA LEU A 222 5.36 -3.89 -4.42
C LEU A 222 6.00 -3.83 -3.04
N ALA A 223 7.26 -4.25 -2.95
CA ALA A 223 8.10 -4.07 -1.78
C ALA A 223 9.50 -3.61 -2.22
N HIS A 224 10.01 -2.53 -1.60
CA HIS A 224 11.34 -1.98 -1.89
C HIS A 224 11.59 -1.71 -3.39
N GLY A 225 10.57 -1.23 -4.10
CA GLY A 225 10.66 -0.91 -5.53
C GLY A 225 10.61 -2.12 -6.47
N ARG A 226 10.36 -3.33 -5.97
CA ARG A 226 10.31 -4.60 -6.72
C ARG A 226 8.94 -5.25 -6.64
N LEU A 227 8.63 -6.09 -7.62
CA LEU A 227 7.47 -6.96 -7.58
C LEU A 227 7.66 -8.00 -6.46
N HIS A 228 6.78 -7.97 -5.46
CA HIS A 228 6.78 -8.93 -4.36
C HIS A 228 5.77 -10.05 -4.58
N PHE A 229 4.58 -9.69 -5.05
CA PHE A 229 3.49 -10.63 -5.28
C PHE A 229 2.64 -10.19 -6.48
N ASP A 230 2.11 -11.18 -7.21
CA ASP A 230 1.22 -10.96 -8.36
C ASP A 230 0.29 -12.17 -8.51
N THR A 231 -1.02 -11.95 -8.36
CA THR A 231 -2.03 -13.02 -8.44
C THR A 231 -2.05 -13.72 -9.80
N ALA A 232 -1.61 -13.07 -10.89
CA ALA A 232 -1.56 -13.70 -12.22
C ALA A 232 -0.38 -14.67 -12.38
N GLN A 233 0.75 -14.43 -11.67
CA GLN A 233 1.93 -15.30 -11.71
C GLN A 233 1.85 -16.44 -10.70
N HIS A 234 1.06 -16.24 -9.65
CA HIS A 234 0.92 -17.15 -8.53
C HIS A 234 -0.50 -17.72 -8.56
N GLY A 235 -0.77 -18.69 -9.45
CA GLY A 235 -2.07 -19.37 -9.52
C GLY A 235 -2.49 -19.95 -8.16
N PRO A 236 -3.77 -20.34 -7.99
CA PRO A 236 -4.25 -20.96 -6.75
C PRO A 236 -3.43 -22.21 -6.45
N GLY A 237 -2.54 -22.16 -5.46
CA GLY A 237 -1.60 -23.23 -5.08
C GLY A 237 -0.14 -22.80 -4.94
N HIS A 238 0.22 -21.55 -5.23
CA HIS A 238 1.57 -21.05 -4.94
C HIS A 238 1.75 -20.86 -3.41
N PRO A 239 2.95 -21.15 -2.84
CA PRO A 239 3.21 -20.98 -1.39
C PRO A 239 3.04 -19.56 -0.84
N LEU A 240 3.04 -18.54 -1.74
CA LEU A 240 2.67 -17.16 -1.44
C LEU A 240 1.19 -16.86 -1.77
N ALA A 241 0.49 -17.70 -2.54
CA ALA A 241 -0.95 -17.77 -2.53
C ALA A 241 -1.32 -18.57 -1.29
N CYS A 242 -2.02 -17.96 -0.33
CA CYS A 242 -2.42 -18.64 0.89
C CYS A 242 -2.89 -20.08 0.59
N PRO A 243 -2.27 -21.12 1.17
CA PRO A 243 -2.65 -22.52 0.92
C PRO A 243 -4.09 -22.86 1.36
N LEU A 244 -4.80 -21.89 1.93
CA LEU A 244 -6.17 -21.99 2.44
C LEU A 244 -7.14 -21.06 1.67
N ALA A 245 -6.85 -20.74 0.40
CA ALA A 245 -7.73 -19.89 -0.44
C ALA A 245 -9.19 -20.39 -0.52
N ASP A 246 -9.44 -21.66 -0.17
CA ASP A 246 -10.78 -22.26 -0.08
C ASP A 246 -11.45 -22.07 1.29
N THR A 247 -10.79 -21.47 2.28
CA THR A 247 -11.38 -21.13 3.57
C THR A 247 -11.41 -19.62 3.76
N ALA A 248 -12.56 -19.06 4.03
CA ALA A 248 -12.81 -17.61 4.18
C ALA A 248 -11.93 -16.89 5.22
N ASP A 249 -11.19 -17.65 6.04
CA ASP A 249 -10.41 -17.11 7.18
C ASP A 249 -8.94 -16.82 6.89
N CYS A 250 -8.37 -17.31 5.79
CA CYS A 250 -6.93 -17.21 5.53
C CYS A 250 -6.50 -15.84 4.96
N CYS A 251 -7.39 -15.17 4.22
CA CYS A 251 -7.11 -13.91 3.53
C CYS A 251 -7.81 -12.71 4.20
N THR A 252 -8.29 -12.86 5.43
CA THR A 252 -8.73 -11.69 6.20
C THR A 252 -7.52 -10.78 6.42
N PRO A 253 -7.58 -9.52 6.01
CA PRO A 253 -6.56 -8.56 6.37
C PRO A 253 -6.43 -8.57 7.88
N VAL A 254 -5.18 -8.55 8.36
CA VAL A 254 -4.96 -8.32 9.78
C VAL A 254 -5.50 -6.92 10.04
N SER A 255 -6.49 -6.79 10.90
CA SER A 255 -6.94 -5.47 11.30
C SER A 255 -5.74 -4.72 11.90
N PRO A 256 -5.69 -3.39 11.85
CA PRO A 256 -4.64 -2.62 12.55
C PRO A 256 -4.52 -3.04 14.02
N ASP A 257 -5.63 -3.40 14.63
CA ASP A 257 -5.69 -3.91 16.00
C ASP A 257 -4.99 -5.27 16.15
N ASP A 258 -5.10 -6.15 15.16
CA ASP A 258 -4.44 -7.45 15.18
C ASP A 258 -2.94 -7.33 14.92
N GLU A 259 -2.50 -6.40 14.06
CA GLU A 259 -1.08 -6.09 13.87
C GLU A 259 -0.44 -5.63 15.19
N ILE A 260 -1.12 -4.77 15.93
CA ILE A 260 -0.70 -4.32 17.27
C ILE A 260 -0.63 -5.51 18.24
N ARG A 261 -1.65 -6.41 18.26
CA ARG A 261 -1.66 -7.62 19.08
C ARG A 261 -0.51 -8.56 18.75
N PHE A 262 -0.22 -8.75 17.45
CA PHE A 262 0.89 -9.59 17.02
C PHE A 262 2.22 -9.01 17.46
N ASP A 263 2.43 -7.71 17.24
CA ASP A 263 3.66 -7.03 17.64
C ASP A 263 3.88 -7.12 19.14
N HIS A 264 2.84 -6.91 19.95
CA HIS A 264 2.92 -7.04 21.40
C HIS A 264 3.26 -8.46 21.86
N LEU A 265 2.61 -9.50 21.28
CA LEU A 265 2.95 -10.89 21.62
C LEU A 265 4.35 -11.29 21.14
N LEU A 266 4.79 -10.80 19.98
CA LEU A 266 6.15 -11.02 19.48
C LEU A 266 7.19 -10.42 20.42
N GLU A 267 6.94 -9.22 20.94
CA GLU A 267 7.79 -8.58 21.95
C GLU A 267 7.84 -9.40 23.24
N GLN A 268 6.71 -9.83 23.77
CA GLN A 268 6.65 -10.67 24.99
C GLN A 268 7.39 -12.01 24.82
N ILE A 269 7.22 -12.69 23.67
CA ILE A 269 7.94 -13.93 23.37
C ILE A 269 9.45 -13.65 23.27
N TRP A 270 9.84 -12.54 22.65
CA TRP A 270 11.25 -12.12 22.57
C TRP A 270 11.86 -11.89 23.98
N ILE A 271 11.15 -11.16 24.86
CA ILE A 271 11.59 -10.94 26.25
C ILE A 271 11.71 -12.25 27.00
N CYS A 272 10.74 -13.17 26.87
CA CYS A 272 10.85 -14.51 27.46
C CYS A 272 12.11 -15.24 26.98
N CYS A 273 12.44 -15.14 25.68
CA CYS A 273 13.66 -15.77 25.13
C CYS A 273 14.94 -15.12 25.70
N GLU A 274 14.98 -13.79 25.84
CA GLU A 274 16.12 -13.07 26.45
C GLU A 274 16.34 -13.49 27.93
N GLU A 275 15.25 -13.72 28.66
CA GLU A 275 15.28 -14.14 30.07
C GLU A 275 15.47 -15.65 30.26
N GLY A 276 15.51 -16.44 29.18
CA GLY A 276 15.60 -17.89 29.24
C GLY A 276 14.35 -18.56 29.84
N LYS A 277 13.19 -17.88 29.78
CA LYS A 277 11.90 -18.38 30.27
C LYS A 277 11.06 -18.98 29.14
N PRO A 278 10.26 -20.02 29.42
CA PRO A 278 9.36 -20.57 28.40
C PRO A 278 8.22 -19.60 28.09
N ALA A 279 8.01 -19.30 26.81
CA ALA A 279 6.90 -18.47 26.33
C ALA A 279 5.60 -19.31 26.24
N ASN A 280 5.11 -19.79 27.39
CA ASN A 280 3.84 -20.54 27.43
C ASN A 280 2.63 -19.60 27.52
N ILE A 281 1.47 -20.06 27.08
CA ILE A 281 0.23 -19.28 27.02
C ILE A 281 -0.12 -18.64 28.38
N LYS A 282 0.15 -19.35 29.51
CA LYS A 282 -0.11 -18.81 30.85
C LYS A 282 0.85 -17.68 31.22
N ALA A 283 2.14 -17.80 30.84
CA ALA A 283 3.12 -16.75 31.05
C ALA A 283 2.78 -15.51 30.22
N LEU A 284 2.41 -15.69 28.95
CA LEU A 284 2.00 -14.63 28.06
C LEU A 284 0.68 -13.94 28.47
N GLN A 285 -0.19 -14.64 29.21
CA GLN A 285 -1.39 -14.04 29.82
C GLN A 285 -1.09 -13.33 31.14
N ALA A 286 -0.07 -13.77 31.88
CA ALA A 286 0.29 -13.21 33.19
C ALA A 286 1.13 -11.94 33.09
N THR A 287 1.83 -11.70 31.97
CA THR A 287 2.49 -10.44 31.64
C THR A 287 1.43 -9.45 31.11
N GLY A 288 0.34 -9.28 31.87
CA GLY A 288 -0.64 -8.25 31.57
C GLY A 288 0.05 -6.88 31.49
N PRO A 289 -0.49 -5.93 30.71
CA PRO A 289 0.15 -4.65 30.48
C PRO A 289 0.44 -3.99 31.82
N VAL A 290 1.70 -3.78 32.12
CA VAL A 290 2.13 -2.80 33.11
C VAL A 290 1.91 -1.44 32.43
N GLY A 291 0.75 -0.84 32.68
CA GLY A 291 0.32 0.39 32.04
C GLY A 291 -0.74 0.15 30.97
N GLU A 292 -1.91 0.67 31.20
CA GLU A 292 -3.10 0.65 30.36
C GLU A 292 -2.85 1.03 28.89
N LEU A 293 -2.37 0.08 28.11
CA LEU A 293 -2.83 0.02 26.72
C LEU A 293 -4.26 -0.54 26.81
N PRO A 294 -5.22 -0.01 26.05
CA PRO A 294 -6.45 -0.71 25.86
C PRO A 294 -6.09 -2.08 25.28
N VAL A 295 -6.03 -3.09 26.14
CA VAL A 295 -6.21 -4.47 25.71
C VAL A 295 -7.50 -4.41 24.95
N LEU A 296 -7.41 -4.51 23.62
CA LEU A 296 -8.57 -4.54 22.76
C LEU A 296 -9.48 -5.60 23.36
N PRO A 297 -10.70 -5.27 23.78
CA PRO A 297 -11.49 -6.14 24.63
C PRO A 297 -11.73 -7.44 23.89
N GLY A 298 -11.32 -8.55 24.50
CA GLY A 298 -11.98 -9.82 24.37
C GLY A 298 -11.36 -10.93 23.57
N GLU A 299 -10.09 -10.88 23.04
CA GLU A 299 -9.54 -12.08 22.36
C GLU A 299 -8.53 -12.81 23.26
N PRO A 300 -8.71 -14.13 23.56
CA PRO A 300 -7.73 -14.91 24.30
C PRO A 300 -6.39 -14.97 23.55
N ALA A 301 -5.25 -14.79 24.25
CA ALA A 301 -3.90 -14.89 23.67
C ALA A 301 -3.68 -16.20 22.87
N ALA A 302 -4.35 -17.29 23.24
CA ALA A 302 -4.32 -18.55 22.52
C ALA A 302 -4.83 -18.43 21.06
N ARG A 303 -5.87 -17.63 20.83
CA ARG A 303 -6.44 -17.43 19.50
C ARG A 303 -5.51 -16.55 18.62
N THR A 304 -4.96 -15.51 19.23
CA THR A 304 -3.98 -14.65 18.55
C THR A 304 -2.72 -15.45 18.18
N LEU A 305 -2.22 -16.31 19.09
CA LEU A 305 -1.08 -17.20 18.84
C LEU A 305 -1.37 -18.23 17.72
N SER A 306 -2.59 -18.79 17.64
CA SER A 306 -2.99 -19.66 16.53
C SER A 306 -2.90 -18.93 15.19
N ARG A 307 -3.44 -17.72 15.12
CA ARG A 307 -3.35 -16.87 13.91
C ARG A 307 -1.93 -16.45 13.55
N MET A 308 -1.07 -16.21 14.56
CA MET A 308 0.35 -15.96 14.35
C MET A 308 1.09 -17.19 13.82
N SER A 309 0.70 -18.40 14.28
CA SER A 309 1.24 -19.66 13.78
C SER A 309 0.84 -19.93 12.33
N GLU A 310 -0.41 -19.68 11.97
CA GLU A 310 -0.91 -19.75 10.60
C GLU A 310 -0.15 -18.82 9.64
N ARG A 311 0.39 -17.71 10.17
CA ARG A 311 1.21 -16.72 9.43
C ARG A 311 2.70 -16.97 9.53
N HIS A 312 3.11 -18.12 10.05
CA HIS A 312 4.52 -18.48 10.23
C HIS A 312 5.34 -17.47 11.05
N LEU A 313 4.70 -16.73 11.95
CA LEU A 313 5.41 -15.84 12.89
C LEU A 313 5.90 -16.60 14.11
N VAL A 314 5.14 -17.61 14.56
CA VAL A 314 5.48 -18.48 15.69
C VAL A 314 5.21 -19.94 15.36
N GLU A 315 5.94 -20.84 16.00
CA GLU A 315 5.64 -22.26 16.05
C GLU A 315 5.14 -22.62 17.46
N LEU A 316 4.05 -23.37 17.53
CA LEU A 316 3.48 -23.83 18.78
C LEU A 316 3.91 -25.28 19.04
N GLN A 317 4.80 -25.51 19.99
CA GLN A 317 5.27 -26.83 20.39
C GLN A 317 5.03 -27.06 21.88
N ASN A 318 4.33 -28.10 22.23
CA ASN A 318 4.04 -28.50 23.64
C ASN A 318 3.38 -27.38 24.49
N GLY A 319 2.61 -26.48 23.87
CA GLY A 319 1.97 -25.36 24.56
C GLY A 319 2.89 -24.14 24.77
N GLU A 320 4.07 -24.13 24.17
CA GLU A 320 5.01 -23.02 24.14
C GLU A 320 5.06 -22.40 22.74
N ALA A 321 5.21 -21.08 22.68
CA ALA A 321 5.38 -20.33 21.43
C ALA A 321 6.88 -20.07 21.19
N GLN A 322 7.38 -20.48 20.03
CA GLN A 322 8.74 -20.21 19.56
C GLN A 322 8.70 -19.30 18.34
N LEU A 323 9.58 -18.31 18.29
CA LEU A 323 9.68 -17.42 17.15
C LEU A 323 10.27 -18.16 15.93
N THR A 324 9.62 -18.07 14.79
CA THR A 324 10.22 -18.47 13.51
C THR A 324 11.28 -17.45 13.09
N PRO A 325 12.09 -17.70 12.06
CA PRO A 325 13.01 -16.69 11.49
C PRO A 325 12.30 -15.38 11.10
N VAL A 326 11.10 -15.48 10.52
CA VAL A 326 10.27 -14.32 10.14
C VAL A 326 9.75 -13.61 11.39
N GLY A 327 9.21 -14.36 12.35
CA GLY A 327 8.75 -13.82 13.63
C GLY A 327 9.88 -13.17 14.43
N SER A 328 11.08 -13.76 14.44
CA SER A 328 12.26 -13.18 15.09
C SER A 328 12.70 -11.88 14.47
N GLN A 329 12.68 -11.77 13.14
CA GLN A 329 13.01 -10.52 12.45
C GLN A 329 12.02 -9.41 12.78
N ARG A 330 10.71 -9.73 12.79
CA ARG A 330 9.64 -8.78 13.15
C ARG A 330 9.75 -8.38 14.63
N ALA A 331 9.86 -9.35 15.55
CA ALA A 331 10.02 -9.11 16.99
C ALA A 331 11.22 -8.20 17.28
N ARG A 332 12.35 -8.45 16.62
CA ARG A 332 13.55 -7.62 16.73
C ARG A 332 13.28 -6.15 16.37
N GLY A 333 12.50 -5.90 15.33
CA GLY A 333 12.09 -4.56 14.91
C GLY A 333 11.22 -3.86 15.95
N VAL A 334 10.22 -4.58 16.50
CA VAL A 334 9.31 -4.05 17.55
C VAL A 334 10.10 -3.71 18.81
N VAL A 335 10.84 -4.66 19.35
CA VAL A 335 11.65 -4.48 20.57
C VAL A 335 12.67 -3.33 20.42
N ARG A 336 13.26 -3.18 19.24
CA ARG A 336 14.15 -2.07 18.95
C ARG A 336 13.44 -0.73 19.04
N ARG A 337 12.29 -0.58 18.36
CA ARG A 337 11.50 0.67 18.38
C ARG A 337 11.03 1.00 19.78
N HIS A 338 10.54 0.01 20.53
CA HIS A 338 10.13 0.19 21.92
C HIS A 338 11.27 0.74 22.78
N ARG A 339 12.42 0.05 22.80
CA ARG A 339 13.57 0.41 23.62
C ARG A 339 14.23 1.74 23.25
N LEU A 340 14.19 2.11 21.96
CA LEU A 340 14.63 3.43 21.49
C LEU A 340 13.64 4.53 21.91
N ALA A 341 12.33 4.25 21.87
CA ALA A 341 11.31 5.18 22.33
C ALA A 341 11.43 5.44 23.84
N GLU A 342 11.62 4.40 24.67
CA GLU A 342 11.90 4.56 26.11
C GLU A 342 13.09 5.49 26.36
N ARG A 343 14.21 5.30 25.63
CA ARG A 343 15.38 6.19 25.72
C ARG A 343 15.04 7.61 25.31
N LEU A 344 14.30 7.78 24.20
CA LEU A 344 13.89 9.09 23.72
C LEU A 344 13.06 9.84 24.76
N PHE A 345 12.06 9.18 25.33
CA PHE A 345 11.19 9.81 26.35
C PHE A 345 11.93 10.13 27.63
N LYS A 346 12.81 9.24 28.08
CA LYS A 346 13.59 9.46 29.31
C LYS A 346 14.68 10.52 29.12
N ASP A 347 15.52 10.39 28.11
CA ASP A 347 16.73 11.21 27.95
C ASP A 347 16.41 12.60 27.37
N THR A 348 15.34 12.74 26.57
CA THR A 348 15.02 14.01 25.91
C THR A 348 13.88 14.76 26.62
N PHE A 349 12.85 14.03 27.08
CA PHE A 349 11.66 14.65 27.69
C PHE A 349 11.64 14.51 29.21
N SER A 350 12.65 13.88 29.83
CA SER A 350 12.76 13.68 31.28
C SER A 350 11.55 12.96 31.88
N ALA A 351 10.89 12.09 31.11
CA ALA A 351 9.79 11.25 31.59
C ALA A 351 10.28 10.27 32.67
N ASP A 352 9.47 9.97 33.67
CA ASP A 352 9.77 8.89 34.59
C ASP A 352 9.70 7.51 33.91
N ASP A 353 10.17 6.44 34.58
CA ASP A 353 10.27 5.11 33.98
C ASP A 353 8.89 4.55 33.57
N THR A 354 7.84 4.83 34.34
CA THR A 354 6.48 4.38 34.05
C THR A 354 5.87 5.12 32.87
N GLU A 355 6.06 6.44 32.85
CA GLU A 355 5.59 7.30 31.77
C GLU A 355 6.33 6.99 30.47
N ALA A 356 7.68 6.86 30.51
CA ALA A 356 8.50 6.52 29.36
C ALA A 356 8.08 5.19 28.74
N HIS A 357 7.84 4.15 29.56
CA HIS A 357 7.37 2.84 29.10
C HIS A 357 5.97 2.93 28.47
N THR A 358 5.03 3.61 29.15
CA THR A 358 3.64 3.77 28.65
C THR A 358 3.59 4.49 27.30
N GLN A 359 4.38 5.54 27.14
CA GLN A 359 4.45 6.28 25.89
C GLN A 359 5.19 5.48 24.81
N ALA A 360 6.24 4.74 25.14
CA ALA A 360 6.97 3.89 24.23
C ALA A 360 6.07 2.81 23.59
N CYS A 361 5.24 2.14 24.38
CA CYS A 361 4.25 1.17 23.91
C CYS A 361 3.26 1.73 22.87
N ARG A 362 2.91 3.01 22.96
CA ARG A 362 2.04 3.67 21.99
C ARG A 362 2.82 4.11 20.75
N PHE A 363 4.04 4.54 20.95
CA PHE A 363 4.85 5.17 19.92
C PHE A 363 5.51 4.16 18.96
N GLU A 364 5.85 2.96 19.44
CA GLU A 364 6.53 1.91 18.66
C GLU A 364 5.77 1.46 17.41
N HIS A 365 4.43 1.52 17.45
CA HIS A 365 3.55 1.16 16.34
C HIS A 365 3.44 2.26 15.28
N ILE A 366 3.85 3.50 15.60
CA ILE A 366 3.79 4.67 14.72
C ILE A 366 5.15 4.93 14.07
N ILE A 367 6.25 4.44 14.67
CA ILE A 367 7.62 4.67 14.20
C ILE A 367 7.88 3.88 12.92
N SER A 368 8.14 4.59 11.80
CA SER A 368 8.64 3.95 10.59
C SER A 368 10.11 3.48 10.75
N PRO A 369 10.58 2.51 9.95
CA PRO A 369 11.98 2.07 9.97
C PRO A 369 12.99 3.21 9.74
N GLU A 370 12.63 4.22 8.94
CA GLU A 370 13.47 5.39 8.68
C GLU A 370 13.54 6.30 9.90
N LEU A 371 12.40 6.48 10.60
CA LEU A 371 12.33 7.27 11.83
C LEU A 371 13.09 6.58 12.97
N ASP A 372 13.01 5.25 13.09
CA ASP A 372 13.79 4.43 14.02
C ASP A 372 15.29 4.70 13.87
N GLN A 373 15.82 4.71 12.65
CA GLN A 373 17.22 5.00 12.38
C GLN A 373 17.61 6.43 12.78
N ARG A 374 16.73 7.41 12.52
CA ARG A 374 16.95 8.81 12.89
C ARG A 374 16.94 9.00 14.41
N ILE A 375 16.01 8.37 15.12
CA ILE A 375 15.96 8.37 16.59
C ILE A 375 17.22 7.74 17.17
N CYS A 376 17.63 6.58 16.67
CA CYS A 376 18.85 5.91 17.09
C CYS A 376 20.09 6.80 16.88
N THR A 377 20.19 7.47 15.74
CA THR A 377 21.29 8.41 15.43
C THR A 377 21.25 9.63 16.32
N PHE A 378 20.07 10.21 16.54
CA PHE A 378 19.88 11.37 17.44
C PHE A 378 20.30 11.05 18.87
N LEU A 379 19.98 9.85 19.37
CA LEU A 379 20.38 9.37 20.70
C LEU A 379 21.84 8.90 20.79
N GLY A 380 22.63 9.02 19.72
CA GLY A 380 24.05 8.63 19.70
C GLY A 380 24.30 7.12 19.65
N HIS A 381 23.36 6.34 19.09
CA HIS A 381 23.40 4.87 18.97
C HIS A 381 23.46 4.15 20.33
N PRO A 382 22.46 4.31 21.20
CA PRO A 382 22.46 3.67 22.52
C PRO A 382 22.45 2.14 22.41
N ASN A 383 23.21 1.48 23.29
CA ASN A 383 23.31 0.02 23.33
C ASN A 383 22.24 -0.62 24.23
N THR A 384 21.70 0.15 25.19
CA THR A 384 20.74 -0.34 26.18
C THR A 384 19.59 0.65 26.37
N CYS A 385 18.40 0.15 26.68
CA CYS A 385 17.27 0.97 27.12
C CYS A 385 17.50 1.48 28.58
N PRO A 386 16.64 2.37 29.10
CA PRO A 386 16.78 2.87 30.50
C PRO A 386 16.80 1.77 31.57
N HIS A 387 16.18 0.63 31.29
CA HIS A 387 16.12 -0.53 32.18
C HIS A 387 17.34 -1.46 32.07
N GLY A 388 18.33 -1.12 31.22
CA GLY A 388 19.53 -1.91 31.01
C GLY A 388 19.41 -3.04 29.97
N ASN A 389 18.24 -3.22 29.34
CA ASN A 389 18.05 -4.23 28.32
C ASN A 389 18.70 -3.86 26.99
N PRO A 390 19.32 -4.80 26.26
CA PRO A 390 20.07 -4.48 25.03
C PRO A 390 19.12 -4.01 23.92
N ILE A 391 19.48 -2.90 23.24
CA ILE A 391 18.75 -2.44 22.06
C ILE A 391 19.26 -3.19 20.83
N PRO A 392 18.42 -3.94 20.11
CA PRO A 392 18.85 -4.62 18.89
C PRO A 392 19.48 -3.64 17.88
N PRO A 393 20.66 -3.93 17.30
CA PRO A 393 21.31 -3.03 16.35
C PRO A 393 20.49 -2.92 15.04
N GLY A 394 20.40 -1.70 14.49
CA GLY A 394 19.83 -1.42 13.17
C GLY A 394 20.92 -1.06 12.16
N ASP A 395 20.53 -0.80 10.91
CA ASP A 395 21.45 -0.48 9.81
C ASP A 395 22.29 0.76 10.08
N CYS A 396 21.76 1.75 10.81
CA CYS A 396 22.48 2.94 11.23
C CYS A 396 23.64 2.65 12.20
N CYS A 397 23.69 1.46 12.80
CA CYS A 397 24.75 1.04 13.74
C CYS A 397 25.88 0.27 13.05
N ASN A 398 25.71 -0.13 11.78
CA ASN A 398 26.71 -0.88 11.02
C ASN A 398 27.87 0.06 10.61
N GLY A 399 29.07 -0.16 11.17
CA GLY A 399 30.29 0.56 10.80
C GLY A 399 30.81 1.60 11.82
N LYS A 400 30.21 1.74 12.99
CA LYS A 400 30.75 2.60 14.07
C LYS A 400 31.34 1.78 15.21
N PRO A 401 32.48 2.23 15.82
CA PRO A 401 33.01 1.57 17.00
C PRO A 401 31.98 1.64 18.12
N LYS A 402 31.74 0.50 18.76
CA LYS A 402 30.90 0.40 19.97
C LYS A 402 31.55 1.25 21.05
N SER A 403 30.93 2.36 21.40
CA SER A 403 31.29 3.18 22.58
C SER A 403 30.78 2.54 23.85
#